data_d12d1821cc53e05d215f4d00cb073766
#
_entry.id   d12d1821cc53e05d215f4d00cb073766
#
_cell.length_a   1.000
_cell.length_b   1.000
_cell.length_c   1.000
_cell.angle_alpha   90.00
_cell.angle_beta   90.00
_cell.angle_gamma   90.00
#
_symmetry.space_group_name_H-M   'P 1'
#
loop_
_entity.id
_entity.type
_entity.pdbx_description
1 polymer ?
#
loop_
_entity_poly.entity_id
_entity_poly.type
_entity_poly.pdbx_seq_one_letter_code
_entity_poly.pdbx_strand_id
1 'polypeptide(L)'
;METYLDLNIKAQTTGFSSPAETYVDKRLDLNELVVKNIYTTFYLRYSGPKVFGLDDGDVLVIDKSMDPKEGDMVVVVHDKLFKVREYNYQDNVWGKVTWVLKNVL
;
A
#
# COMPACT_ATOMS: atom_id res chain seq x y z
N MET A 1 -10.54 -14.08 0.47
CA MET A 1 -10.71 -13.74 0.01
C MET A 1 -11.38 -13.63 -0.58
N GLU A 2 -11.71 -13.41 -0.89
CA GLU A 2 -12.12 -13.44 -1.51
C GLU A 2 -12.26 -12.57 -2.02
N THR A 3 -12.15 -11.95 -2.20
CA THR A 3 -12.27 -11.34 -2.81
C THR A 3 -11.57 -10.84 -3.53
N TYR A 4 -10.97 -10.51 -3.62
CA TYR A 4 -10.48 -10.06 -4.56
C TYR A 4 -10.52 -10.68 -5.47
N LEU A 5 -10.75 -11.15 -5.40
CA LEU A 5 -10.91 -11.71 -6.44
C LEU A 5 -12.23 -11.82 -6.97
N ASP A 6 -13.19 -10.97 -6.72
CA ASP A 6 -14.49 -10.96 -7.26
C ASP A 6 -14.54 -10.76 -8.69
N LEU A 7 -13.63 -9.97 -9.19
CA LEU A 7 -13.53 -9.80 -10.57
C LEU A 7 -13.27 -11.07 -11.26
N ASN A 8 -12.52 -11.87 -10.63
CA ASN A 8 -12.21 -13.14 -11.14
C ASN A 8 -13.43 -14.00 -11.25
N ILE A 9 -14.29 -13.88 -10.31
CA ILE A 9 -15.52 -14.61 -10.33
C ILE A 9 -16.36 -14.20 -11.50
N LYS A 10 -16.44 -12.92 -11.76
CA LYS A 10 -17.21 -12.47 -12.88
C LYS A 10 -16.68 -12.98 -14.19
N ALA A 11 -15.38 -13.01 -14.30
CA ALA A 11 -14.78 -13.49 -15.50
C ALA A 11 -15.20 -14.90 -15.77
N GLN A 12 -15.32 -15.67 -14.74
CA GLN A 12 -15.64 -17.08 -14.90
C GLN A 12 -17.04 -17.30 -15.40
N THR A 13 -17.90 -16.37 -15.21
CA THR A 13 -19.28 -16.58 -15.62
C THR A 13 -19.45 -16.43 -17.10
N THR A 14 -18.49 -15.93 -17.79
CA THR A 14 -18.65 -15.71 -19.21
C THR A 14 -18.59 -16.98 -20.02
N GLY A 15 -17.88 -17.95 -19.54
CA GLY A 15 -17.77 -19.19 -20.26
C GLY A 15 -16.97 -19.11 -21.54
N PHE A 16 -16.32 -18.01 -21.78
CA PHE A 16 -15.51 -17.87 -22.98
C PHE A 16 -14.15 -18.44 -22.80
N SER A 17 -13.51 -18.71 -23.89
CA SER A 17 -12.13 -19.10 -23.84
C SER A 17 -11.32 -18.01 -23.18
N SER A 18 -10.47 -18.39 -22.27
CA SER A 18 -9.54 -17.50 -21.62
C SER A 18 -10.17 -16.31 -20.92
N PRO A 19 -11.25 -16.52 -20.20
CA PRO A 19 -11.82 -15.39 -19.47
C PRO A 19 -10.86 -14.82 -18.45
N ALA A 20 -10.01 -15.63 -17.86
CA ALA A 20 -9.05 -15.13 -16.90
C ALA A 20 -8.09 -14.14 -17.52
N GLU A 21 -7.69 -14.42 -18.75
CA GLU A 21 -6.79 -13.53 -19.45
C GLU A 21 -7.37 -12.15 -19.69
N THR A 22 -8.66 -12.08 -19.85
CA THR A 22 -9.35 -10.83 -20.09
C THR A 22 -9.20 -9.88 -18.91
N TYR A 23 -9.02 -10.43 -17.72
CA TYR A 23 -8.98 -9.66 -16.49
C TYR A 23 -7.59 -9.49 -15.91
N VAL A 24 -6.59 -9.97 -16.58
CA VAL A 24 -5.22 -9.79 -16.12
C VAL A 24 -4.69 -8.49 -16.68
N ASP A 25 -4.15 -7.66 -15.80
CA ASP A 25 -3.49 -6.44 -16.24
C ASP A 25 -2.18 -6.79 -16.89
N LYS A 26 -1.99 -6.29 -18.09
CA LYS A 26 -0.76 -6.58 -18.80
C LYS A 26 0.32 -5.64 -18.34
N ARG A 27 1.43 -6.22 -17.92
CA ARG A 27 2.63 -5.42 -17.66
C ARG A 27 2.35 -4.21 -16.79
N LEU A 28 1.62 -4.44 -15.73
CA LEU A 28 1.36 -3.38 -14.77
C LEU A 28 2.68 -2.82 -14.28
N ASP A 29 2.85 -1.51 -14.42
CA ASP A 29 4.01 -0.84 -13.85
C ASP A 29 3.62 -0.39 -12.45
N LEU A 30 4.23 -1.00 -11.46
CA LEU A 30 3.88 -0.72 -10.09
C LEU A 30 4.11 0.75 -9.72
N ASN A 31 5.17 1.33 -10.25
CA ASN A 31 5.43 2.74 -9.97
C ASN A 31 4.30 3.62 -10.48
N GLU A 32 3.81 3.35 -11.68
CA GLU A 32 2.70 4.13 -12.20
C GLU A 32 1.45 3.97 -11.34
N LEU A 33 1.26 2.78 -10.79
CA LEU A 33 0.10 2.54 -9.97
C LEU A 33 0.15 3.29 -8.64
N VAL A 34 1.30 3.26 -7.98
CA VAL A 34 1.38 3.73 -6.59
C VAL A 34 1.99 5.13 -6.45
N VAL A 35 2.66 5.63 -7.47
CA VAL A 35 3.32 6.93 -7.38
C VAL A 35 2.50 7.96 -8.13
N LYS A 36 1.87 8.87 -7.40
CA LYS A 36 1.14 9.96 -8.01
C LYS A 36 2.05 11.15 -8.27
N ASN A 37 3.03 11.36 -7.42
CA ASN A 37 3.96 12.46 -7.55
C ASN A 37 5.33 11.95 -7.15
N ILE A 38 6.23 11.88 -8.11
CA ILE A 38 7.55 11.29 -7.85
C ILE A 38 8.39 12.13 -6.90
N TYR A 39 8.09 13.41 -6.80
CA TYR A 39 8.86 14.29 -5.91
C TYR A 39 8.45 14.17 -4.46
N THR A 40 7.28 13.59 -4.18
CA THR A 40 6.77 13.50 -2.82
C THR A 40 6.57 12.06 -2.36
N THR A 41 6.86 11.09 -3.22
CA THR A 41 6.65 9.67 -2.91
C THR A 41 7.96 8.99 -2.56
N PHE A 42 7.94 8.26 -1.45
CA PHE A 42 9.12 7.56 -0.95
C PHE A 42 8.76 6.14 -0.58
N TYR A 43 9.74 5.27 -0.61
CA TYR A 43 9.58 3.87 -0.21
C TYR A 43 10.39 3.63 1.04
N LEU A 44 9.79 3.01 2.03
CA LEU A 44 10.48 2.60 3.25
C LEU A 44 10.19 1.14 3.52
N ARG A 45 11.20 0.42 3.98
CA ARG A 45 11.00 -0.96 4.36
C ARG A 45 10.70 -1.02 5.84
N TYR A 46 9.61 -1.68 6.18
CA TYR A 46 9.23 -1.83 7.57
C TYR A 46 10.09 -2.90 8.22
N SER A 47 10.60 -2.59 9.40
CA SER A 47 11.34 -3.53 10.21
C SER A 47 10.83 -3.41 11.63
N GLY A 48 10.30 -4.50 12.15
CA GLY A 48 9.77 -4.45 13.50
C GLY A 48 8.68 -5.49 13.72
N PRO A 49 8.03 -5.39 14.86
CA PRO A 49 6.97 -6.34 15.20
C PRO A 49 5.73 -6.13 14.35
N LYS A 50 4.88 -7.14 14.33
CA LYS A 50 3.64 -7.06 13.58
C LYS A 50 2.70 -6.06 14.25
N VAL A 51 2.43 -4.95 13.57
CA VAL A 51 1.49 -3.94 14.04
C VAL A 51 0.75 -3.38 12.84
N PHE A 52 -0.49 -2.98 13.03
CA PHE A 52 -1.31 -2.36 11.98
C PHE A 52 -1.36 -3.20 10.70
N GLY A 53 -1.27 -4.51 10.81
CA GLY A 53 -1.26 -5.36 9.63
C GLY A 53 0.07 -5.41 8.89
N LEU A 54 1.09 -4.76 9.40
CA LEU A 54 2.42 -4.78 8.80
C LEU A 54 3.23 -5.94 9.34
N ASP A 55 4.02 -6.54 8.45
CA ASP A 55 4.97 -7.58 8.83
C ASP A 55 6.38 -7.08 8.52
N ASP A 56 7.34 -7.65 9.23
CA ASP A 56 8.73 -7.31 8.99
C ASP A 56 9.08 -7.56 7.52
N GLY A 57 9.69 -6.60 6.89
CA GLY A 57 10.06 -6.70 5.47
C GLY A 57 9.06 -6.09 4.50
N ASP A 58 7.89 -5.69 4.97
CA ASP A 58 6.93 -5.01 4.10
C ASP A 58 7.51 -3.72 3.58
N VAL A 59 7.10 -3.34 2.38
CA VAL A 59 7.53 -2.07 1.79
C VAL A 59 6.37 -1.10 1.87
N LEU A 60 6.62 0.06 2.44
CA LEU A 60 5.64 1.11 2.57
C LEU A 60 5.86 2.13 1.47
N VAL A 61 4.79 2.52 0.80
CA VAL A 61 4.82 3.64 -0.13
C VAL A 61 4.23 4.83 0.61
N ILE A 62 4.99 5.92 0.68
CA ILE A 62 4.63 7.07 1.49
C ILE A 62 4.59 8.31 0.61
N ASP A 63 3.52 9.08 0.73
CA ASP A 63 3.39 10.33 0.02
C ASP A 63 3.38 11.47 1.03
N LYS A 64 4.39 12.33 0.94
CA LYS A 64 4.53 13.44 1.87
C LYS A 64 3.58 14.59 1.58
N SER A 65 2.98 14.60 0.41
CA SER A 65 2.09 15.70 0.03
C SER A 65 0.65 15.48 0.46
N MET A 66 0.31 14.27 0.90
CA MET A 66 -1.07 13.97 1.25
C MET A 66 -1.32 14.25 2.72
N ASP A 67 -2.44 14.90 2.99
CA ASP A 67 -2.84 15.18 4.36
C ASP A 67 -3.52 13.94 4.95
N PRO A 68 -3.08 13.48 6.09
CA PRO A 68 -3.70 12.31 6.71
C PRO A 68 -4.99 12.67 7.42
N LYS A 69 -5.84 11.68 7.56
CA LYS A 69 -7.05 11.79 8.36
C LYS A 69 -6.91 10.87 9.56
N GLU A 70 -7.67 11.14 10.57
CA GLU A 70 -7.64 10.30 11.77
C GLU A 70 -7.84 8.84 11.39
N GLY A 71 -6.98 7.97 11.91
CA GLY A 71 -7.04 6.55 11.61
C GLY A 71 -6.16 6.12 10.45
N ASP A 72 -5.65 7.06 9.66
CA ASP A 72 -4.75 6.70 8.57
C ASP A 72 -3.40 6.24 9.13
N MET A 73 -2.74 5.38 8.35
CA MET A 73 -1.40 4.95 8.70
C MET A 73 -0.42 6.01 8.24
N VAL A 74 0.44 6.46 9.15
CA VAL A 74 1.41 7.50 8.84
C VAL A 74 2.78 7.11 9.34
N VAL A 75 3.79 7.79 8.80
CA VAL A 75 5.16 7.68 9.27
C VAL A 75 5.48 8.98 9.98
N VAL A 76 5.98 8.85 11.20
CA VAL A 76 6.42 10.01 12.00
C VAL A 76 7.90 9.85 12.28
N VAL A 77 8.54 10.98 12.57
CA VAL A 77 9.95 10.96 12.96
C VAL A 77 10.02 11.22 14.46
N HIS A 78 10.66 10.31 15.17
CA HIS A 78 10.82 10.42 16.61
C HIS A 78 12.25 10.01 16.94
N ASP A 79 12.99 10.90 17.59
CA ASP A 79 14.39 10.67 17.93
C ASP A 79 15.22 10.25 16.72
N LYS A 80 14.99 10.92 15.60
CA LYS A 80 15.71 10.69 14.34
C LYS A 80 15.42 9.33 13.72
N LEU A 81 14.37 8.66 14.19
CA LEU A 81 13.96 7.38 13.63
C LEU A 81 12.57 7.51 13.03
N PHE A 82 12.35 6.77 11.94
CA PHE A 82 11.02 6.67 11.37
C PHE A 82 10.21 5.64 12.16
N LYS A 83 8.98 6.01 12.50
CA LYS A 83 8.05 5.11 13.15
C LYS A 83 6.73 5.14 12.44
N VAL A 84 6.07 4.00 12.36
CA VAL A 84 4.74 3.90 11.77
C VAL A 84 3.73 3.93 12.88
N ARG A 85 2.66 4.69 12.68
CA ARG A 85 1.59 4.72 13.68
C ARG A 85 0.29 5.13 13.02
N GLU A 86 -0.79 4.95 13.75
CA GLU A 86 -2.08 5.43 13.34
C GLU A 86 -2.13 6.93 13.63
N TYR A 87 -2.62 7.71 12.67
CA TYR A 87 -2.58 9.15 12.77
C TYR A 87 -3.47 9.68 13.90
N ASN A 88 -2.88 10.58 14.65
CA ASN A 88 -3.57 11.36 15.67
C ASN A 88 -3.23 12.80 15.36
N TYR A 89 -4.17 13.70 15.52
CA TYR A 89 -3.98 15.10 15.13
C TYR A 89 -2.80 15.78 15.84
N GLN A 90 -2.29 15.20 16.89
CA GLN A 90 -1.14 15.75 17.58
C GLN A 90 0.19 15.26 17.04
N ASP A 91 0.17 14.36 16.08
CA ASP A 91 1.38 13.80 15.54
C ASP A 91 2.08 14.76 14.59
N ASN A 92 3.41 14.69 14.62
CA ASN A 92 4.22 15.39 13.63
C ASN A 92 4.51 14.43 12.50
N VAL A 93 3.67 14.43 11.50
CA VAL A 93 3.69 13.45 10.43
C VAL A 93 4.75 13.77 9.40
N TRP A 94 5.57 12.77 9.07
CA TRP A 94 6.52 12.87 7.98
C TRP A 94 5.85 12.59 6.65
N GLY A 95 4.96 11.62 6.60
CA GLY A 95 4.23 11.30 5.40
C GLY A 95 3.13 10.28 5.65
N LYS A 96 2.20 10.19 4.71
CA LYS A 96 1.08 9.27 4.79
C LYS A 96 1.41 8.01 4.03
N VAL A 97 1.15 6.84 4.62
CA VAL A 97 1.33 5.57 3.95
C VAL A 97 0.14 5.36 3.02
N THR A 98 0.42 5.20 1.73
CA THR A 98 -0.64 5.05 0.74
C THR A 98 -0.76 3.62 0.22
N TRP A 99 0.31 2.84 0.28
CA TRP A 99 0.32 1.45 -0.15
C TRP A 99 1.27 0.65 0.72
N VAL A 100 0.98 -0.62 0.84
CA VAL A 100 1.87 -1.57 1.50
C VAL A 100 2.05 -2.75 0.57
N LEU A 101 3.30 -3.11 0.31
CA LEU A 101 3.64 -4.26 -0.51
C LEU A 101 4.15 -5.37 0.38
N LYS A 102 3.57 -6.53 0.25
CA LYS A 102 3.93 -7.69 1.08
C LYS A 102 4.50 -8.80 0.21
N ASN A 103 5.54 -9.43 0.72
CA ASN A 103 6.07 -10.63 0.11
C ASN A 103 5.43 -11.81 0.84
N VAL A 104 4.70 -12.62 0.11
CA VAL A 104 3.96 -13.74 0.71
C VAL A 104 4.64 -15.09 0.51
N LEU A 105 5.88 -15.10 0.13
CA LEU A 105 6.65 -16.34 -0.05
C LEU A 105 6.94 -17.02 1.27
#